data_3b50a2268eca66894a57c94a2e8525ee
#
_entry.id   3b50a2268eca66894a57c94a2e8525ee
#
_cell.length_a   1.000
_cell.length_b   1.000
_cell.length_c   1.000
_cell.angle_alpha   90.00
_cell.angle_beta   90.00
_cell.angle_gamma   90.00
#
_symmetry.space_group_name_H-M   'P 1'
#
loop_
_entity.id
_entity.type
_entity.pdbx_description
1 polymer ?
#
loop_
_entity_poly.entity_id
_entity_poly.type
_entity_poly.pdbx_seq_one_letter_code
_entity_poly.pdbx_strand_id
1 'polypeptide(L)'
;LARVAQTQTLKLGYREDAQPFSFKGADGKPAGYSVSLCQKVAASLQSQLQLSKLDVQWVPVTAGSRMQAVTDGSVDVECGSTTRTLGREQQVDFSNTIWVEGASFVTLASASMNRVADLNGKRVGVIAGTTTDSALKSLSARGVVPVFVPIQTHTEGIAAVRTGKVDAYATDRLILVGEVLGRPSDVALKLSEDYLSIEPYALMMRRDADLRLAVNRALAQTYRSGEIIEVFRQSFPAGARPSALVEATYVLNALSE
;
A
#
# COMPACT_ATOMS: atom_id res chain seq x y z
N LEU A 1 2.60 -21.62 6.14
CA LEU A 1 2.84 -21.61 7.59
C LEU A 1 3.89 -22.62 8.02
N ALA A 2 3.85 -23.86 7.49
CA ALA A 2 4.77 -24.95 7.85
C ALA A 2 6.25 -24.57 7.69
N ARG A 3 6.62 -23.86 6.60
CA ARG A 3 7.99 -23.38 6.39
C ARG A 3 8.45 -22.44 7.52
N VAL A 4 7.61 -21.49 7.92
CA VAL A 4 7.91 -20.54 9.00
C VAL A 4 8.12 -21.29 10.31
N ALA A 5 7.27 -22.28 10.62
CA ALA A 5 7.43 -23.13 11.81
C ALA A 5 8.75 -23.90 11.78
N GLN A 6 9.11 -24.48 10.65
CA GLN A 6 10.32 -25.29 10.51
C GLN A 6 11.61 -24.46 10.55
N THR A 7 11.63 -23.31 9.86
CA THR A 7 12.84 -22.48 9.76
C THR A 7 12.95 -21.44 10.87
N GLN A 8 11.89 -21.24 11.66
CA GLN A 8 11.77 -20.17 12.64
C GLN A 8 12.11 -18.78 12.09
N THR A 9 11.88 -18.59 10.78
CA THR A 9 12.18 -17.35 10.06
C THR A 9 10.93 -16.89 9.30
N LEU A 10 10.60 -15.60 9.46
CA LEU A 10 9.52 -14.93 8.72
C LEU A 10 10.12 -13.79 7.89
N LYS A 11 9.97 -13.88 6.56
CA LYS A 11 10.43 -12.86 5.62
C LYS A 11 9.29 -11.91 5.29
N LEU A 12 9.41 -10.66 5.71
CA LEU A 12 8.43 -9.60 5.51
C LEU A 12 8.91 -8.64 4.41
N GLY A 13 8.16 -8.56 3.31
CA GLY A 13 8.41 -7.60 2.25
C GLY A 13 7.92 -6.22 2.63
N TYR A 14 8.72 -5.17 2.40
CA TYR A 14 8.30 -3.80 2.64
C TYR A 14 8.67 -2.88 1.48
N ARG A 15 7.90 -1.80 1.31
CA ARG A 15 8.19 -0.74 0.35
C ARG A 15 9.10 0.31 0.99
N GLU A 16 9.98 0.91 0.21
CA GLU A 16 10.80 2.02 0.71
C GLU A 16 10.18 3.39 0.41
N ASP A 17 9.12 3.45 -0.40
CA ASP A 17 8.58 4.67 -1.01
C ASP A 17 7.05 4.83 -0.94
N ALA A 18 6.34 4.05 -0.13
CA ALA A 18 4.87 4.08 -0.05
C ALA A 18 4.37 4.61 1.32
N GLN A 19 4.86 5.79 1.73
CA GLN A 19 4.39 6.47 2.94
C GLN A 19 2.90 6.88 2.78
N PRO A 20 2.06 6.71 3.81
CA PRO A 20 2.35 6.33 5.21
C PRO A 20 2.26 4.83 5.49
N PHE A 21 2.05 3.97 4.50
CA PHE A 21 1.79 2.54 4.69
C PHE A 21 3.05 1.70 4.89
N SER A 22 4.05 1.91 4.04
CA SER A 22 5.29 1.15 4.06
C SER A 22 6.40 2.00 3.43
N PHE A 23 7.40 2.33 4.22
CA PHE A 23 8.51 3.18 3.78
C PHE A 23 9.76 2.93 4.61
N LYS A 24 10.88 3.46 4.14
CA LYS A 24 12.13 3.46 4.88
C LYS A 24 12.18 4.67 5.81
N GLY A 25 12.17 4.42 7.11
CA GLY A 25 12.26 5.45 8.13
C GLY A 25 13.61 6.19 8.13
N ALA A 26 13.67 7.28 8.88
CA ALA A 26 14.89 8.08 9.01
C ALA A 26 16.05 7.30 9.65
N ASP A 27 15.75 6.30 10.47
CA ASP A 27 16.72 5.36 11.07
C ASP A 27 17.14 4.22 10.13
N GLY A 28 16.68 4.25 8.88
CA GLY A 28 16.93 3.23 7.86
C GLY A 28 16.09 1.95 8.00
N LYS A 29 15.18 1.88 8.97
CA LYS A 29 14.34 0.70 9.21
C LYS A 29 12.98 0.82 8.51
N PRO A 30 12.32 -0.33 8.24
CA PRO A 30 10.95 -0.34 7.77
C PRO A 30 9.99 0.36 8.75
N ALA A 31 9.13 1.21 8.24
CA ALA A 31 8.15 1.96 9.00
C ALA A 31 6.82 2.09 8.24
N GLY A 32 5.75 2.45 8.94
CA GLY A 32 4.43 2.72 8.38
C GLY A 32 3.35 1.78 8.88
N TYR A 33 2.11 2.09 8.50
CA TYR A 33 0.91 1.41 8.98
C TYR A 33 0.93 -0.10 8.71
N SER A 34 1.18 -0.51 7.47
CA SER A 34 1.21 -1.93 7.10
C SER A 34 2.42 -2.66 7.71
N VAL A 35 3.55 -1.96 7.86
CA VAL A 35 4.74 -2.48 8.56
C VAL A 35 4.42 -2.76 10.03
N SER A 36 3.75 -1.83 10.71
CA SER A 36 3.34 -2.00 12.11
C SER A 36 2.35 -3.15 12.28
N LEU A 37 1.40 -3.33 11.35
CA LEU A 37 0.52 -4.50 11.34
C LEU A 37 1.30 -5.80 11.16
N CYS A 38 2.28 -5.83 10.26
CA CYS A 38 3.12 -7.01 10.06
C CYS A 38 4.00 -7.34 11.28
N GLN A 39 4.41 -6.35 12.06
CA GLN A 39 5.08 -6.58 13.35
C GLN A 39 4.14 -7.28 14.34
N LYS A 40 2.86 -6.86 14.41
CA LYS A 40 1.84 -7.55 15.21
C LYS A 40 1.57 -8.97 14.71
N VAL A 41 1.51 -9.15 13.39
CA VAL A 41 1.39 -10.47 12.77
C VAL A 41 2.58 -11.37 13.16
N ALA A 42 3.80 -10.88 13.10
CA ALA A 42 5.00 -11.65 13.47
C ALA A 42 4.95 -12.09 14.94
N ALA A 43 4.61 -11.19 15.86
CA ALA A 43 4.47 -11.52 17.29
C ALA A 43 3.37 -12.56 17.53
N SER A 44 2.23 -12.42 16.86
CA SER A 44 1.14 -13.38 16.95
C SER A 44 1.50 -14.75 16.36
N LEU A 45 2.20 -14.78 15.20
CA LEU A 45 2.68 -16.05 14.61
C LEU A 45 3.67 -16.78 15.53
N GLN A 46 4.59 -16.06 16.17
CA GLN A 46 5.49 -16.65 17.16
C GLN A 46 4.71 -17.36 18.27
N SER A 47 3.67 -16.70 18.79
CA SER A 47 2.80 -17.26 19.83
C SER A 47 1.97 -18.44 19.31
N GLN A 48 1.29 -18.30 18.16
CA GLN A 48 0.47 -19.34 17.57
C GLN A 48 1.26 -20.63 17.28
N LEU A 49 2.53 -20.48 16.87
CA LEU A 49 3.44 -21.59 16.56
C LEU A 49 4.20 -22.09 17.79
N GLN A 50 3.99 -21.51 18.98
CA GLN A 50 4.68 -21.83 20.24
C GLN A 50 6.21 -21.80 20.10
N LEU A 51 6.73 -20.85 19.29
CA LEU A 51 8.16 -20.70 19.07
C LEU A 51 8.80 -19.87 20.17
N SER A 52 9.93 -20.31 20.70
CA SER A 52 10.72 -19.53 21.66
C SER A 52 11.29 -18.27 21.02
N LYS A 53 11.55 -18.30 19.69
CA LYS A 53 12.04 -17.18 18.90
C LYS A 53 11.53 -17.29 17.47
N LEU A 54 11.19 -16.16 16.88
CA LEU A 54 10.94 -16.01 15.43
C LEU A 54 11.89 -14.94 14.89
N ASP A 55 12.75 -15.33 13.94
CA ASP A 55 13.64 -14.40 13.24
C ASP A 55 12.85 -13.67 12.16
N VAL A 56 12.70 -12.34 12.30
CA VAL A 56 11.98 -11.50 11.34
C VAL A 56 12.97 -10.82 10.42
N GLN A 57 12.91 -11.14 9.14
CA GLN A 57 13.77 -10.57 8.11
C GLN A 57 12.96 -9.63 7.20
N TRP A 58 13.37 -8.36 7.13
CA TRP A 58 12.76 -7.38 6.25
C TRP A 58 13.44 -7.37 4.88
N VAL A 59 12.64 -7.52 3.83
CA VAL A 59 13.09 -7.59 2.43
C VAL A 59 12.49 -6.41 1.66
N PRO A 60 13.32 -5.49 1.13
CA PRO A 60 12.80 -4.40 0.32
C PRO A 60 12.21 -4.91 -1.00
N VAL A 61 11.03 -4.41 -1.36
CA VAL A 61 10.35 -4.71 -2.63
C VAL A 61 9.82 -3.42 -3.26
N THR A 62 9.65 -3.43 -4.56
CA THR A 62 9.03 -2.34 -5.31
C THR A 62 7.59 -2.68 -5.70
N ALA A 63 6.83 -1.72 -6.22
CA ALA A 63 5.50 -1.98 -6.79
C ALA A 63 5.56 -3.03 -7.92
N GLY A 64 6.65 -3.05 -8.69
CA GLY A 64 6.85 -4.01 -9.78
C GLY A 64 7.32 -5.39 -9.33
N SER A 65 8.16 -5.49 -8.27
CA SER A 65 8.77 -6.75 -7.85
C SER A 65 7.98 -7.51 -6.78
N ARG A 66 7.07 -6.87 -6.03
CA ARG A 66 6.40 -7.46 -4.87
C ARG A 66 5.62 -8.75 -5.17
N MET A 67 4.94 -8.82 -6.32
CA MET A 67 4.20 -10.03 -6.72
C MET A 67 5.15 -11.21 -6.92
N GLN A 68 6.24 -11.01 -7.67
CA GLN A 68 7.25 -12.03 -7.92
C GLN A 68 7.92 -12.47 -6.61
N ALA A 69 8.30 -11.53 -5.74
CA ALA A 69 8.95 -11.83 -4.47
C ALA A 69 8.08 -12.71 -3.55
N VAL A 70 6.75 -12.54 -3.59
CA VAL A 70 5.81 -13.41 -2.87
C VAL A 70 5.68 -14.77 -3.55
N THR A 71 5.53 -14.82 -4.89
CA THR A 71 5.30 -16.08 -5.62
C THR A 71 6.52 -16.99 -5.61
N ASP A 72 7.75 -16.45 -5.67
CA ASP A 72 8.99 -17.24 -5.62
C ASP A 72 9.45 -17.58 -4.20
N GLY A 73 8.80 -17.00 -3.17
CA GLY A 73 9.09 -17.27 -1.75
C GLY A 73 10.28 -16.50 -1.19
N SER A 74 10.76 -15.48 -1.90
CA SER A 74 11.73 -14.50 -1.35
C SER A 74 11.11 -13.70 -0.20
N VAL A 75 9.78 -13.57 -0.19
CA VAL A 75 8.95 -12.93 0.84
C VAL A 75 7.81 -13.87 1.23
N ASP A 76 7.52 -13.97 2.52
CA ASP A 76 6.37 -14.73 3.02
C ASP A 76 5.09 -13.90 3.05
N VAL A 77 5.19 -12.65 3.56
CA VAL A 77 4.10 -11.69 3.65
C VAL A 77 4.58 -10.33 3.18
N GLU A 78 3.90 -9.73 2.23
CA GLU A 78 4.17 -8.36 1.76
C GLU A 78 3.34 -7.37 2.58
N CYS A 79 4.02 -6.39 3.17
CA CYS A 79 3.56 -5.41 4.14
C CYS A 79 3.53 -4.01 3.53
N GLY A 80 2.92 -3.88 2.37
CA GLY A 80 2.87 -2.63 1.60
C GLY A 80 1.46 -2.05 1.49
N SER A 81 1.22 -1.40 0.36
CA SER A 81 -0.07 -0.84 -0.05
C SER A 81 -0.62 -1.62 -1.25
N THR A 82 -0.72 -2.94 -1.10
CA THR A 82 -1.15 -3.78 -2.21
C THR A 82 -2.66 -3.95 -2.24
N THR A 83 -3.27 -3.46 -3.31
CA THR A 83 -4.70 -3.63 -3.57
C THR A 83 -5.03 -5.08 -3.85
N ARG A 84 -5.98 -5.61 -3.11
CA ARG A 84 -6.58 -6.92 -3.35
C ARG A 84 -7.47 -6.85 -4.58
N THR A 85 -7.22 -7.70 -5.57
CA THR A 85 -8.05 -7.85 -6.77
C THR A 85 -8.24 -9.32 -7.11
N LEU A 86 -9.37 -9.68 -7.74
CA LEU A 86 -9.62 -11.07 -8.17
C LEU A 86 -8.52 -11.58 -9.11
N GLY A 87 -7.98 -10.72 -10.00
CA GLY A 87 -6.90 -11.11 -10.89
C GLY A 87 -5.61 -11.48 -10.13
N ARG A 88 -5.27 -10.73 -9.07
CA ARG A 88 -4.11 -11.04 -8.22
C ARG A 88 -4.35 -12.29 -7.36
N GLU A 89 -5.57 -12.51 -6.90
CA GLU A 89 -5.93 -13.73 -6.14
C GLU A 89 -5.78 -15.03 -6.95
N GLN A 90 -5.66 -14.95 -8.26
CA GLN A 90 -5.31 -16.13 -9.07
C GLN A 90 -3.87 -16.62 -8.80
N GLN A 91 -2.98 -15.77 -8.30
CA GLN A 91 -1.57 -16.07 -8.10
C GLN A 91 -1.14 -16.11 -6.63
N VAL A 92 -1.79 -15.32 -5.78
CA VAL A 92 -1.42 -15.12 -4.36
C VAL A 92 -2.66 -15.17 -3.48
N ASP A 93 -2.46 -15.31 -2.17
CA ASP A 93 -3.50 -15.09 -1.15
C ASP A 93 -3.37 -13.68 -0.57
N PHE A 94 -4.48 -13.17 -0.08
CA PHE A 94 -4.57 -11.92 0.65
C PHE A 94 -5.20 -12.13 2.03
N SER A 95 -4.76 -11.34 2.99
CA SER A 95 -5.43 -11.22 4.29
C SER A 95 -6.81 -10.57 4.14
N ASN A 96 -7.53 -10.48 5.25
CA ASN A 96 -8.62 -9.52 5.39
C ASN A 96 -8.12 -8.11 5.05
N THR A 97 -9.03 -7.27 4.53
CA THR A 97 -8.72 -5.88 4.19
C THR A 97 -8.22 -5.13 5.41
N ILE A 98 -7.09 -4.43 5.27
CA ILE A 98 -6.48 -3.63 6.34
C ILE A 98 -6.73 -2.14 6.18
N TRP A 99 -7.07 -1.70 4.96
CA TRP A 99 -7.30 -0.30 4.60
C TRP A 99 -8.17 -0.21 3.36
N VAL A 100 -8.85 0.91 3.18
CA VAL A 100 -9.52 1.25 1.93
C VAL A 100 -9.10 2.66 1.54
N GLU A 101 -8.58 2.78 0.33
CA GLU A 101 -8.10 4.02 -0.24
C GLU A 101 -8.71 4.22 -1.64
N GLY A 102 -8.35 5.29 -2.30
CA GLY A 102 -8.66 5.55 -3.70
C GLY A 102 -7.47 6.14 -4.44
N ALA A 103 -7.26 5.74 -5.68
CA ALA A 103 -6.28 6.36 -6.54
C ALA A 103 -6.76 7.74 -7.01
N SER A 104 -5.82 8.68 -7.16
CA SER A 104 -6.06 10.04 -7.65
C SER A 104 -4.81 10.52 -8.39
N PHE A 105 -4.66 11.82 -8.62
CA PHE A 105 -3.46 12.39 -9.22
C PHE A 105 -3.13 13.76 -8.63
N VAL A 106 -1.86 14.13 -8.74
CA VAL A 106 -1.35 15.47 -8.43
C VAL A 106 -0.88 16.17 -9.69
N THR A 107 -0.99 17.49 -9.67
CA THR A 107 -0.50 18.40 -10.71
C THR A 107 0.21 19.58 -10.07
N LEU A 108 0.87 20.43 -10.87
CA LEU A 108 1.29 21.74 -10.39
C LEU A 108 0.07 22.53 -9.91
N ALA A 109 0.21 23.26 -8.80
CA ALA A 109 -0.88 24.08 -8.26
C ALA A 109 -1.36 25.15 -9.26
N SER A 110 -0.47 25.63 -10.13
CA SER A 110 -0.76 26.58 -11.22
C SER A 110 -1.49 25.97 -12.43
N ALA A 111 -1.51 24.63 -12.57
CA ALA A 111 -2.18 23.98 -13.70
C ALA A 111 -3.70 24.09 -13.59
N SER A 112 -4.39 24.16 -14.73
CA SER A 112 -5.86 24.17 -14.79
C SER A 112 -6.52 22.79 -14.63
N MET A 113 -5.72 21.72 -14.52
CA MET A 113 -6.20 20.34 -14.38
C MET A 113 -6.68 20.07 -12.95
N ASN A 114 -7.95 19.69 -12.80
CA ASN A 114 -8.56 19.36 -11.50
C ASN A 114 -9.32 18.04 -11.54
N ARG A 115 -9.79 17.62 -12.71
CA ARG A 115 -10.68 16.48 -12.91
C ARG A 115 -10.04 15.41 -13.79
N VAL A 116 -10.53 14.19 -13.68
CA VAL A 116 -10.09 13.07 -14.52
C VAL A 116 -10.21 13.37 -16.01
N ALA A 117 -11.26 14.09 -16.42
CA ALA A 117 -11.44 14.48 -17.82
C ALA A 117 -10.31 15.37 -18.36
N ASP A 118 -9.66 16.16 -17.49
CA ASP A 118 -8.58 17.06 -17.87
C ASP A 118 -7.28 16.31 -18.22
N LEU A 119 -7.20 15.01 -17.92
CA LEU A 119 -6.05 14.15 -18.26
C LEU A 119 -5.99 13.80 -19.75
N ASN A 120 -7.05 14.11 -20.53
CA ASN A 120 -7.07 13.80 -21.96
C ASN A 120 -5.92 14.49 -22.70
N GLY A 121 -5.10 13.72 -23.40
CA GLY A 121 -3.92 14.20 -24.13
C GLY A 121 -2.77 14.70 -23.25
N LYS A 122 -2.85 14.59 -21.91
CA LYS A 122 -1.81 15.02 -20.97
C LYS A 122 -0.82 13.90 -20.70
N ARG A 123 0.44 14.29 -20.42
CA ARG A 123 1.48 13.37 -19.99
C ARG A 123 1.22 12.98 -18.53
N VAL A 124 0.86 11.73 -18.31
CA VAL A 124 0.55 11.22 -16.97
C VAL A 124 1.58 10.18 -16.57
N GLY A 125 2.33 10.49 -15.51
CA GLY A 125 3.25 9.56 -14.88
C GLY A 125 2.48 8.50 -14.10
N VAL A 126 2.84 7.25 -14.27
CA VAL A 126 2.25 6.12 -13.54
C VAL A 126 3.24 4.96 -13.45
N ILE A 127 3.17 4.19 -12.36
CA ILE A 127 3.95 2.97 -12.20
C ILE A 127 3.21 1.83 -12.90
N ALA A 128 3.86 1.21 -13.88
CA ALA A 128 3.29 0.12 -14.67
C ALA A 128 2.88 -1.08 -13.80
N GLY A 129 1.79 -1.77 -14.17
CA GLY A 129 1.30 -2.96 -13.46
C GLY A 129 0.59 -2.67 -12.12
N THR A 130 0.37 -1.40 -11.79
CA THR A 130 -0.47 -1.01 -10.65
C THR A 130 -1.95 -0.99 -11.04
N THR A 131 -2.82 -0.99 -10.04
CA THR A 131 -4.27 -0.80 -10.24
C THR A 131 -4.58 0.59 -10.80
N THR A 132 -3.80 1.60 -10.41
CA THR A 132 -3.88 2.96 -10.96
C THR A 132 -3.56 2.99 -12.46
N ASP A 133 -2.54 2.27 -12.91
CA ASP A 133 -2.21 2.11 -14.34
C ASP A 133 -3.38 1.49 -15.11
N SER A 134 -3.98 0.43 -14.56
CA SER A 134 -5.17 -0.20 -15.16
C SER A 134 -6.38 0.74 -15.18
N ALA A 135 -6.62 1.49 -14.10
CA ALA A 135 -7.71 2.45 -14.02
C ALA A 135 -7.55 3.57 -15.05
N LEU A 136 -6.34 4.13 -15.19
CA LEU A 136 -6.05 5.16 -16.21
C LEU A 136 -6.26 4.64 -17.64
N LYS A 137 -5.83 3.43 -17.94
CA LYS A 137 -6.03 2.79 -19.25
C LYS A 137 -7.51 2.60 -19.56
N SER A 138 -8.31 2.28 -18.57
CA SER A 138 -9.77 2.12 -18.74
C SER A 138 -10.52 3.41 -19.07
N LEU A 139 -9.91 4.58 -18.83
CA LEU A 139 -10.51 5.88 -19.17
C LEU A 139 -10.73 6.07 -20.66
N SER A 140 -9.99 5.35 -21.51
CA SER A 140 -10.18 5.38 -22.97
C SER A 140 -11.62 5.05 -23.40
N ALA A 141 -12.28 4.14 -22.70
CA ALA A 141 -13.69 3.81 -22.91
C ALA A 141 -14.63 4.99 -22.64
N ARG A 142 -14.17 6.02 -21.92
CA ARG A 142 -14.88 7.26 -21.60
C ARG A 142 -14.37 8.46 -22.39
N GLY A 143 -13.54 8.24 -23.42
CA GLY A 143 -12.98 9.28 -24.28
C GLY A 143 -11.83 10.08 -23.65
N VAL A 144 -11.25 9.62 -22.54
CA VAL A 144 -10.09 10.24 -21.91
C VAL A 144 -8.86 9.37 -22.19
N VAL A 145 -7.91 9.89 -22.97
CA VAL A 145 -6.73 9.16 -23.44
C VAL A 145 -5.46 9.91 -23.01
N PRO A 146 -4.91 9.62 -21.82
CA PRO A 146 -3.64 10.19 -21.38
C PRO A 146 -2.46 9.67 -22.21
N VAL A 147 -1.38 10.44 -22.24
CA VAL A 147 -0.06 9.98 -22.74
C VAL A 147 0.71 9.44 -21.53
N PHE A 148 0.90 8.13 -21.46
CA PHE A 148 1.54 7.49 -20.32
C PHE A 148 3.06 7.70 -20.33
N VAL A 149 3.60 8.10 -19.18
CA VAL A 149 5.04 8.22 -18.92
C VAL A 149 5.40 7.22 -17.81
N PRO A 150 6.24 6.21 -18.09
CA PRO A 150 6.64 5.24 -17.09
C PRO A 150 7.39 5.90 -15.93
N ILE A 151 6.97 5.59 -14.70
CA ILE A 151 7.60 6.01 -13.45
C ILE A 151 7.98 4.74 -12.68
N GLN A 152 9.14 4.76 -12.02
CA GLN A 152 9.62 3.60 -11.26
C GLN A 152 9.28 3.68 -9.76
N THR A 153 9.32 4.90 -9.18
CA THR A 153 9.06 5.14 -7.76
C THR A 153 8.10 6.31 -7.55
N HIS A 154 7.41 6.34 -6.42
CA HIS A 154 6.51 7.46 -6.10
C HIS A 154 7.29 8.78 -5.98
N THR A 155 8.50 8.73 -5.42
CA THR A 155 9.42 9.88 -5.36
C THR A 155 9.75 10.45 -6.73
N GLU A 156 10.06 9.57 -7.71
CA GLU A 156 10.30 10.00 -9.11
C GLU A 156 9.04 10.64 -9.70
N GLY A 157 7.86 10.08 -9.43
CA GLY A 157 6.59 10.62 -9.93
C GLY A 157 6.34 12.05 -9.46
N ILE A 158 6.51 12.33 -8.19
CA ILE A 158 6.40 13.69 -7.63
C ILE A 158 7.43 14.64 -8.23
N ALA A 159 8.68 14.20 -8.34
CA ALA A 159 9.75 15.00 -8.96
C ALA A 159 9.45 15.29 -10.44
N ALA A 160 8.89 14.35 -11.18
CA ALA A 160 8.53 14.51 -12.58
C ALA A 160 7.43 15.58 -12.80
N VAL A 161 6.47 15.71 -11.87
CA VAL A 161 5.47 16.80 -11.90
C VAL A 161 6.15 18.14 -11.61
N ARG A 162 6.97 18.21 -10.54
CA ARG A 162 7.65 19.45 -10.14
C ARG A 162 8.58 20.00 -11.21
N THR A 163 9.20 19.14 -11.98
CA THR A 163 10.12 19.52 -13.08
C THR A 163 9.42 19.69 -14.44
N GLY A 164 8.11 19.44 -14.52
CA GLY A 164 7.36 19.52 -15.79
C GLY A 164 7.66 18.39 -16.78
N LYS A 165 8.32 17.31 -16.35
CA LYS A 165 8.52 16.10 -17.16
C LYS A 165 7.18 15.42 -17.48
N VAL A 166 6.24 15.45 -16.51
CA VAL A 166 4.85 15.05 -16.69
C VAL A 166 3.90 16.17 -16.25
N ASP A 167 2.69 16.15 -16.76
CA ASP A 167 1.66 17.13 -16.42
C ASP A 167 0.90 16.72 -15.15
N ALA A 168 0.79 15.42 -14.90
CA ALA A 168 0.22 14.81 -13.70
C ALA A 168 0.97 13.54 -13.31
N TYR A 169 0.93 13.20 -12.03
CA TYR A 169 1.35 11.90 -11.51
C TYR A 169 0.19 11.25 -10.76
N ALA A 170 -0.12 10.00 -11.09
CA ALA A 170 -1.25 9.27 -10.53
C ALA A 170 -0.80 8.06 -9.72
N THR A 171 -1.33 7.96 -8.52
CA THR A 171 -1.24 6.81 -7.62
C THR A 171 -2.28 6.97 -6.49
N ASP A 172 -2.21 6.15 -5.47
CA ASP A 172 -3.13 6.18 -4.34
C ASP A 172 -3.01 7.49 -3.56
N ARG A 173 -4.14 8.06 -3.18
CA ARG A 173 -4.25 9.43 -2.66
C ARG A 173 -3.39 9.70 -1.43
N LEU A 174 -3.39 8.79 -0.44
CA LEU A 174 -2.56 8.98 0.76
C LEU A 174 -1.07 8.83 0.46
N ILE A 175 -0.67 8.04 -0.53
CA ILE A 175 0.72 7.98 -0.98
C ILE A 175 1.12 9.32 -1.61
N LEU A 176 0.26 9.92 -2.46
CA LEU A 176 0.49 11.26 -2.99
C LEU A 176 0.69 12.29 -1.87
N VAL A 177 -0.20 12.28 -0.87
CA VAL A 177 -0.10 13.19 0.29
C VAL A 177 1.19 12.94 1.08
N GLY A 178 1.52 11.69 1.37
CA GLY A 178 2.72 11.31 2.11
C GLY A 178 4.01 11.76 1.41
N GLU A 179 4.10 11.55 0.11
CA GLU A 179 5.26 11.96 -0.69
C GLU A 179 5.38 13.49 -0.82
N VAL A 180 4.25 14.21 -0.93
CA VAL A 180 4.26 15.68 -1.00
C VAL A 180 4.68 16.29 0.34
N LEU A 181 4.11 15.81 1.45
CA LEU A 181 4.42 16.31 2.79
C LEU A 181 5.82 15.88 3.27
N GLY A 182 6.25 14.66 2.92
CA GLY A 182 7.57 14.15 3.27
C GLY A 182 8.73 14.81 2.53
N ARG A 183 8.43 15.59 1.46
CA ARG A 183 9.41 16.25 0.61
C ARG A 183 9.03 17.69 0.33
N PRO A 184 9.22 18.61 1.29
CA PRO A 184 8.93 20.02 1.12
C PRO A 184 9.64 20.60 -0.11
N SER A 185 8.98 21.51 -0.81
CA SER A 185 9.51 22.18 -2.02
C SER A 185 8.75 23.48 -2.24
N ASP A 186 9.43 24.46 -2.83
CA ASP A 186 8.81 25.75 -3.24
C ASP A 186 7.83 25.56 -4.42
N VAL A 187 7.91 24.43 -5.12
CA VAL A 187 6.99 24.10 -6.20
C VAL A 187 5.74 23.45 -5.62
N ALA A 188 4.68 24.24 -5.52
CA ALA A 188 3.40 23.80 -4.97
C ALA A 188 2.67 22.83 -5.90
N LEU A 189 2.17 21.76 -5.33
CA LEU A 189 1.33 20.77 -5.98
C LEU A 189 -0.09 20.84 -5.44
N LYS A 190 -1.06 20.44 -6.26
CA LYS A 190 -2.44 20.22 -5.84
C LYS A 190 -2.88 18.81 -6.17
N LEU A 191 -3.69 18.27 -5.29
CA LEU A 191 -4.30 16.96 -5.42
C LEU A 191 -5.69 17.12 -6.06
N SER A 192 -6.01 16.29 -7.05
CA SER A 192 -7.34 16.22 -7.61
C SER A 192 -8.36 15.74 -6.57
N GLU A 193 -9.58 16.23 -6.64
CA GLU A 193 -10.71 15.75 -5.84
C GLU A 193 -11.31 14.46 -6.39
N ASP A 194 -11.10 14.18 -7.67
CA ASP A 194 -11.62 13.00 -8.34
C ASP A 194 -10.84 11.75 -7.95
N TYR A 195 -11.54 10.63 -7.86
CA TYR A 195 -10.97 9.30 -7.70
C TYR A 195 -10.96 8.56 -9.03
N LEU A 196 -9.85 7.85 -9.28
CA LEU A 196 -9.66 6.97 -10.44
C LEU A 196 -10.20 5.56 -10.15
N SER A 197 -10.07 5.11 -8.90
CA SER A 197 -10.44 3.77 -8.45
C SER A 197 -10.65 3.73 -6.94
N ILE A 198 -11.17 2.60 -6.45
CA ILE A 198 -11.20 2.23 -5.03
C ILE A 198 -10.18 1.12 -4.82
N GLU A 199 -9.37 1.27 -3.79
CA GLU A 199 -8.20 0.45 -3.52
C GLU A 199 -8.30 -0.22 -2.13
N PRO A 200 -8.90 -1.43 -2.03
CA PRO A 200 -8.89 -2.19 -0.78
C PRO A 200 -7.51 -2.84 -0.61
N TYR A 201 -6.74 -2.42 0.40
CA TYR A 201 -5.43 -3.00 0.71
C TYR A 201 -5.56 -4.20 1.60
N ALA A 202 -4.69 -5.18 1.37
CA ALA A 202 -4.52 -6.34 2.22
C ALA A 202 -3.06 -6.80 2.22
N LEU A 203 -2.64 -7.51 3.25
CA LEU A 203 -1.34 -8.14 3.29
C LEU A 203 -1.33 -9.30 2.29
N MET A 204 -0.34 -9.32 1.41
CA MET A 204 -0.25 -10.31 0.34
C MET A 204 0.73 -11.42 0.73
N MET A 205 0.40 -12.66 0.42
CA MET A 205 1.22 -13.82 0.75
C MET A 205 1.08 -14.91 -0.32
N ARG A 206 2.00 -15.88 -0.33
CA ARG A 206 1.81 -17.07 -1.17
C ARG A 206 0.52 -17.77 -0.81
N ARG A 207 -0.02 -18.53 -1.76
CA ARG A 207 -1.16 -19.42 -1.51
C ARG A 207 -0.79 -20.44 -0.43
N ASP A 208 -1.31 -20.19 0.77
CA ASP A 208 -1.12 -21.01 1.95
C ASP A 208 -2.30 -20.66 2.90
N ALA A 209 -3.31 -21.51 2.89
CA ALA A 209 -4.55 -21.29 3.66
C ALA A 209 -4.28 -21.19 5.18
N ASP A 210 -3.29 -21.96 5.67
CA ASP A 210 -2.94 -21.94 7.08
C ASP A 210 -2.22 -20.64 7.45
N LEU A 211 -1.29 -20.16 6.60
CA LEU A 211 -0.64 -18.86 6.81
C LEU A 211 -1.67 -17.73 6.76
N ARG A 212 -2.56 -17.75 5.77
CA ARG A 212 -3.62 -16.75 5.65
C ARG A 212 -4.53 -16.72 6.89
N LEU A 213 -4.93 -17.89 7.38
CA LEU A 213 -5.74 -17.99 8.59
C LEU A 213 -5.00 -17.43 9.81
N ALA A 214 -3.72 -17.79 9.97
CA ALA A 214 -2.89 -17.31 11.08
C ALA A 214 -2.66 -15.79 11.03
N VAL A 215 -2.43 -15.22 9.85
CA VAL A 215 -2.36 -13.77 9.62
C VAL A 215 -3.68 -13.08 9.95
N ASN A 216 -4.80 -13.65 9.50
CA ASN A 216 -6.12 -13.08 9.78
C ASN A 216 -6.50 -13.13 11.27
N ARG A 217 -6.10 -14.18 12.00
CA ARG A 217 -6.23 -14.25 13.47
C ARG A 217 -5.46 -13.11 14.15
N ALA A 218 -4.23 -12.87 13.71
CA ALA A 218 -3.41 -11.77 14.25
C ALA A 218 -4.08 -10.40 14.02
N LEU A 219 -4.59 -10.16 12.82
CA LEU A 219 -5.30 -8.93 12.48
C LEU A 219 -6.60 -8.81 13.31
N ALA A 220 -7.40 -9.86 13.37
CA ALA A 220 -8.63 -9.87 14.15
C ALA A 220 -8.37 -9.57 15.64
N GLN A 221 -7.33 -10.15 16.22
CA GLN A 221 -6.91 -9.86 17.58
C GLN A 221 -6.52 -8.39 17.76
N THR A 222 -5.73 -7.81 16.83
CA THR A 222 -5.33 -6.40 16.85
C THR A 222 -6.55 -5.47 16.79
N TYR A 223 -7.56 -5.83 16.03
CA TYR A 223 -8.82 -5.06 15.95
C TYR A 223 -9.66 -5.20 17.23
N ARG A 224 -9.85 -6.41 17.74
CA ARG A 224 -10.64 -6.65 18.97
C ARG A 224 -10.02 -6.03 20.21
N SER A 225 -8.70 -6.05 20.33
CA SER A 225 -7.99 -5.46 21.48
C SER A 225 -7.96 -3.93 21.45
N GLY A 226 -8.29 -3.32 20.32
CA GLY A 226 -8.17 -1.87 20.12
C GLY A 226 -6.74 -1.40 19.83
N GLU A 227 -5.76 -2.29 19.76
CA GLU A 227 -4.36 -1.94 19.41
C GLU A 227 -4.23 -1.27 18.04
N ILE A 228 -5.19 -1.49 17.15
CA ILE A 228 -5.24 -0.83 15.85
C ILE A 228 -5.28 0.70 15.96
N ILE A 229 -5.87 1.25 17.03
CA ILE A 229 -5.92 2.69 17.27
C ILE A 229 -4.50 3.25 17.49
N GLU A 230 -3.66 2.51 18.22
CA GLU A 230 -2.28 2.89 18.43
C GLU A 230 -1.45 2.76 17.14
N VAL A 231 -1.62 1.67 16.39
CA VAL A 231 -1.01 1.51 15.07
C VAL A 231 -1.37 2.69 14.15
N PHE A 232 -2.63 3.12 14.16
CA PHE A 232 -3.08 4.27 13.39
C PHE A 232 -2.39 5.56 13.87
N ARG A 233 -2.40 5.84 15.17
CA ARG A 233 -1.80 7.07 15.74
C ARG A 233 -0.30 7.21 15.44
N GLN A 234 0.42 6.10 15.43
CA GLN A 234 1.85 6.09 15.12
C GLN A 234 2.15 6.29 13.64
N SER A 235 1.20 5.97 12.77
CA SER A 235 1.39 5.99 11.31
C SER A 235 0.89 7.26 10.64
N PHE A 236 -0.01 8.00 11.28
CA PHE A 236 -0.67 9.17 10.71
C PHE A 236 -0.45 10.43 11.57
N PRO A 237 -0.54 11.63 10.99
CA PRO A 237 -0.36 12.89 11.72
C PRO A 237 -1.28 13.01 12.95
N ALA A 238 -0.82 13.73 13.96
CA ALA A 238 -1.61 14.01 15.15
C ALA A 238 -2.95 14.66 14.78
N GLY A 239 -4.04 14.16 15.35
CA GLY A 239 -5.40 14.63 15.05
C GLY A 239 -6.07 13.97 13.84
N ALA A 240 -5.34 13.18 13.04
CA ALA A 240 -5.97 12.37 12.00
C ALA A 240 -6.91 11.33 12.60
N ARG A 241 -7.95 10.99 11.86
CA ARG A 241 -8.90 9.92 12.21
C ARG A 241 -9.08 8.99 11.01
N PRO A 242 -9.30 7.69 11.24
CA PRO A 242 -9.70 6.80 10.18
C PRO A 242 -11.00 7.29 9.53
N SER A 243 -11.15 7.09 8.23
CA SER A 243 -12.44 7.32 7.60
C SER A 243 -13.48 6.32 8.10
N ALA A 244 -14.77 6.64 7.98
CA ALA A 244 -15.84 5.72 8.35
C ALA A 244 -15.72 4.35 7.67
N LEU A 245 -15.21 4.31 6.44
CA LEU A 245 -14.99 3.08 5.70
C LEU A 245 -13.84 2.25 6.30
N VAL A 246 -12.77 2.91 6.75
CA VAL A 246 -11.65 2.24 7.43
C VAL A 246 -12.09 1.75 8.82
N GLU A 247 -12.87 2.53 9.57
CA GLU A 247 -13.45 2.10 10.85
C GLU A 247 -14.36 0.88 10.67
N ALA A 248 -15.23 0.89 9.65
CA ALA A 248 -16.05 -0.26 9.30
C ALA A 248 -15.20 -1.50 8.98
N THR A 249 -14.06 -1.32 8.29
CA THR A 249 -13.12 -2.40 8.01
C THR A 249 -12.57 -3.03 9.30
N TYR A 250 -12.24 -2.22 10.30
CA TYR A 250 -11.78 -2.73 11.60
C TYR A 250 -12.86 -3.55 12.32
N VAL A 251 -14.09 -3.04 12.35
CA VAL A 251 -15.21 -3.72 12.99
C VAL A 251 -15.54 -5.04 12.29
N LEU A 252 -15.64 -5.03 10.95
CA LEU A 252 -16.01 -6.21 10.16
C LEU A 252 -14.94 -7.32 10.21
N ASN A 253 -13.68 -6.97 10.45
CA ASN A 253 -12.56 -7.91 10.53
C ASN A 253 -12.16 -8.27 11.97
N ALA A 254 -12.86 -7.77 12.99
CA ALA A 254 -12.67 -8.12 14.39
C ALA A 254 -13.34 -9.47 14.72
N LEU A 255 -13.09 -10.50 13.91
CA LEU A 255 -13.71 -11.82 14.01
C LEU A 255 -13.30 -12.52 15.31
N SER A 256 -14.25 -13.24 15.93
CA SER A 256 -13.98 -14.16 17.05
C SER A 256 -13.29 -15.44 16.55
N GLU A 257 -12.71 -16.23 17.49
CA GLU A 257 -12.22 -17.58 17.20
C GLU A 257 -13.37 -18.53 16.87
#